data_cc7704458887a15273a9afd9fc021394
#
_entry.id   cc7704458887a15273a9afd9fc021394
#
_cell.length_a   1.000
_cell.length_b   1.000
_cell.length_c   1.000
_cell.angle_alpha   90.00
_cell.angle_beta   90.00
_cell.angle_gamma   90.00
#
_symmetry.space_group_name_H-M   'P 1'
#
loop_
_entity.id
_entity.type
_entity.pdbx_description
1 polymer ?
#
loop_
_entity_poly.entity_id
_entity_poly.type
_entity_poly.pdbx_seq_one_letter_code
_entity_poly.pdbx_strand_id
1 'polypeptide(L)'
;MVWLKRNLFRSPTDGIVTLVAGSLAIYLIYQAAQFVFVTGRWEIIEVNLKLLLVGRFPEEQMWVLGASVLAIAFWAGLVARSLRRQAPAKQNPLRMILELAGRFGLVFLLAVLLILLSGDSSNWLLAGGVIVAILLGRLVGSIRERVSLLRRLPRLLWVLPWTLLPLGFIYYTLSLSALEEWGGFLINFYIAILAIALCFPLGVLLALGRRSSFPIVRLITTTYIELIRGAPLFVLLLLAGVALEFFVPPDLAPDQIFRAVTVFTLFTAAYLAEIVRGGLQSIPKGQTEAGKALGLSTLKVTFLITLPQALRNVIPAQIGQFISLFKDTTLAGAALSVLEILNIGTAITKQDDFLGQGLIYESLAFVGFLFWVGSYVMSRESQRLEKRLGVGLR
;
A
#
# COMPACT_ATOMS: atom_id res chain seq x y z
N MET A 1 25.61 7.57 -29.81
CA MET A 1 25.09 7.63 -31.21
C MET A 1 24.63 6.26 -31.73
N VAL A 2 25.41 5.18 -31.61
CA VAL A 2 25.07 3.84 -32.16
C VAL A 2 23.74 3.29 -31.60
N TRP A 3 23.47 3.44 -30.30
CA TRP A 3 22.22 2.98 -29.67
C TRP A 3 20.97 3.69 -30.24
N LEU A 4 21.02 5.03 -30.38
CA LEU A 4 19.94 5.84 -30.96
C LEU A 4 19.60 5.41 -32.38
N LYS A 5 20.65 5.28 -33.23
CA LYS A 5 20.50 4.85 -34.62
C LYS A 5 19.90 3.45 -34.72
N ARG A 6 20.29 2.54 -33.83
CA ARG A 6 19.86 1.15 -33.86
C ARG A 6 18.44 0.94 -33.27
N ASN A 7 17.97 1.79 -32.35
CA ASN A 7 16.72 1.58 -31.66
C ASN A 7 15.60 2.59 -32.03
N LEU A 8 15.97 3.82 -32.43
CA LEU A 8 14.99 4.89 -32.68
C LEU A 8 14.96 5.33 -34.15
N PHE A 9 16.03 5.10 -34.94
CA PHE A 9 16.16 5.54 -36.32
C PHE A 9 16.64 4.41 -37.22
N ARG A 10 16.04 3.23 -37.08
CA ARG A 10 16.43 2.02 -37.81
C ARG A 10 15.94 2.06 -39.25
N SER A 11 14.80 2.66 -39.51
CA SER A 11 14.20 2.87 -40.82
C SER A 11 13.66 4.30 -40.94
N PRO A 12 13.33 4.80 -42.13
CA PRO A 12 12.70 6.11 -42.30
C PRO A 12 11.36 6.22 -41.53
N THR A 13 10.59 5.14 -41.50
CA THR A 13 9.32 5.06 -40.74
C THR A 13 9.56 5.16 -39.24
N ASP A 14 10.55 4.44 -38.70
CA ASP A 14 10.94 4.51 -37.30
C ASP A 14 11.38 5.94 -36.91
N GLY A 15 12.12 6.61 -37.84
CA GLY A 15 12.54 7.98 -37.66
C GLY A 15 11.35 8.96 -37.54
N ILE A 16 10.36 8.85 -38.43
CA ILE A 16 9.14 9.66 -38.37
C ILE A 16 8.36 9.42 -37.08
N VAL A 17 8.13 8.15 -36.74
CA VAL A 17 7.41 7.79 -35.50
C VAL A 17 8.17 8.31 -34.28
N THR A 18 9.48 8.18 -34.23
CA THR A 18 10.31 8.70 -33.12
C THR A 18 10.23 10.22 -33.01
N LEU A 19 10.28 10.94 -34.13
CA LEU A 19 10.18 12.39 -34.11
C LEU A 19 8.77 12.85 -33.65
N VAL A 20 7.70 12.26 -34.19
CA VAL A 20 6.33 12.61 -33.81
C VAL A 20 6.09 12.27 -32.32
N ALA A 21 6.40 11.05 -31.88
CA ALA A 21 6.22 10.65 -30.50
C ALA A 21 7.11 11.47 -29.54
N GLY A 22 8.35 11.75 -29.94
CA GLY A 22 9.29 12.57 -29.17
C GLY A 22 8.82 14.01 -29.04
N SER A 23 8.36 14.63 -30.13
CA SER A 23 7.81 15.99 -30.11
C SER A 23 6.55 16.07 -29.23
N LEU A 24 5.66 15.09 -29.35
CA LEU A 24 4.46 15.02 -28.49
C LEU A 24 4.86 14.84 -27.00
N ALA A 25 5.81 13.97 -26.72
CA ALA A 25 6.28 13.77 -25.34
C ALA A 25 6.89 15.05 -24.77
N ILE A 26 7.75 15.74 -25.52
CA ILE A 26 8.34 17.02 -25.11
C ILE A 26 7.25 18.07 -24.87
N TYR A 27 6.29 18.16 -25.78
CA TYR A 27 5.16 19.09 -25.63
C TYR A 27 4.35 18.80 -24.35
N LEU A 28 4.00 17.54 -24.09
CA LEU A 28 3.26 17.14 -22.88
C LEU A 28 4.06 17.41 -21.60
N ILE A 29 5.37 17.14 -21.60
CA ILE A 29 6.25 17.45 -20.46
C ILE A 29 6.34 18.94 -20.24
N TYR A 30 6.45 19.73 -21.30
CA TYR A 30 6.46 21.20 -21.21
C TYR A 30 5.15 21.73 -20.62
N GLN A 31 4.00 21.28 -21.11
CA GLN A 31 2.69 21.68 -20.58
C GLN A 31 2.52 21.26 -19.12
N ALA A 32 2.93 20.06 -18.75
CA ALA A 32 2.89 19.61 -17.37
C ALA A 32 3.81 20.45 -16.46
N ALA A 33 5.02 20.77 -16.92
CA ALA A 33 5.94 21.61 -16.17
C ALA A 33 5.39 23.05 -16.04
N GLN A 34 4.82 23.59 -17.12
CA GLN A 34 4.17 24.91 -17.10
C GLN A 34 3.00 24.94 -16.12
N PHE A 35 2.15 23.90 -16.12
CA PHE A 35 1.06 23.76 -15.15
C PHE A 35 1.58 23.70 -13.73
N VAL A 36 2.58 22.86 -13.43
CA VAL A 36 3.08 22.67 -12.05
C VAL A 36 3.80 23.90 -11.51
N PHE A 37 4.62 24.60 -12.34
CA PHE A 37 5.54 25.62 -11.83
C PHE A 37 5.12 27.07 -12.17
N VAL A 38 4.21 27.28 -13.11
CA VAL A 38 3.90 28.64 -13.61
C VAL A 38 2.42 28.96 -13.53
N THR A 39 1.53 28.09 -14.02
CA THR A 39 0.11 28.41 -14.18
C THR A 39 -0.78 27.83 -13.10
N GLY A 40 -0.37 26.75 -12.44
CA GLY A 40 -1.15 26.11 -11.39
C GLY A 40 -1.27 26.98 -10.14
N ARG A 41 -2.46 27.06 -9.62
CA ARG A 41 -2.80 27.84 -8.42
C ARG A 41 -2.93 26.92 -7.24
N TRP A 42 -1.80 26.69 -6.55
CA TRP A 42 -1.70 25.71 -5.46
C TRP A 42 -2.25 26.19 -4.12
N GLU A 43 -2.71 27.45 -4.04
CA GLU A 43 -3.34 28.04 -2.85
C GLU A 43 -4.50 27.18 -2.31
N ILE A 44 -5.32 26.61 -3.20
CA ILE A 44 -6.41 25.72 -2.80
C ILE A 44 -5.91 24.50 -2.02
N ILE A 45 -4.70 24.00 -2.34
CA ILE A 45 -4.08 22.88 -1.64
C ILE A 45 -3.51 23.34 -0.30
N GLU A 46 -2.83 24.49 -0.25
CA GLU A 46 -2.24 25.05 0.96
C GLU A 46 -3.31 25.26 2.04
N VAL A 47 -4.41 25.95 1.68
CA VAL A 47 -5.52 26.24 2.59
C VAL A 47 -6.22 24.95 3.07
N ASN A 48 -6.36 23.96 2.20
CA ASN A 48 -7.09 22.73 2.49
C ASN A 48 -6.21 21.51 2.82
N LEU A 49 -4.90 21.70 3.07
CA LEU A 49 -3.96 20.60 3.21
C LEU A 49 -4.34 19.63 4.34
N LYS A 50 -4.74 20.15 5.51
CA LYS A 50 -5.20 19.33 6.63
C LYS A 50 -6.41 18.48 6.23
N LEU A 51 -7.42 19.10 5.61
CA LEU A 51 -8.63 18.43 5.16
C LEU A 51 -8.33 17.33 4.14
N LEU A 52 -7.43 17.59 3.19
CA LEU A 52 -6.97 16.63 2.18
C LEU A 52 -6.19 15.45 2.79
N LEU A 53 -5.40 15.68 3.84
CA LEU A 53 -4.57 14.62 4.43
C LEU A 53 -5.30 13.79 5.48
N VAL A 54 -6.07 14.41 6.37
CA VAL A 54 -6.64 13.77 7.55
C VAL A 54 -8.15 14.00 7.75
N GLY A 55 -8.79 14.73 6.83
CA GLY A 55 -10.20 15.03 6.92
C GLY A 55 -10.56 15.97 8.07
N ARG A 56 -11.63 15.63 8.79
CA ARG A 56 -12.14 16.38 9.94
C ARG A 56 -11.52 15.95 11.28
N PHE A 57 -10.40 15.22 11.24
CA PHE A 57 -9.75 14.73 12.45
C PHE A 57 -9.51 15.88 13.45
N PRO A 58 -9.88 15.71 14.76
CA PRO A 58 -9.81 16.76 15.76
C PRO A 58 -8.39 17.29 15.95
N GLU A 59 -8.23 18.63 15.99
CA GLU A 59 -6.92 19.26 16.13
C GLU A 59 -6.23 18.92 17.43
N GLU A 60 -6.98 18.90 18.51
CA GLU A 60 -6.49 18.57 19.85
C GLU A 60 -5.88 17.17 19.93
N GLN A 61 -6.28 16.26 19.02
CA GLN A 61 -5.85 14.87 18.98
C GLN A 61 -4.77 14.60 17.90
N MET A 62 -4.36 15.60 17.12
CA MET A 62 -3.37 15.43 16.05
C MET A 62 -2.03 14.86 16.54
N TRP A 63 -1.66 15.13 17.81
CA TRP A 63 -0.45 14.57 18.41
C TRP A 63 -0.47 13.02 18.44
N VAL A 64 -1.65 12.39 18.52
CA VAL A 64 -1.78 10.93 18.53
C VAL A 64 -1.47 10.34 17.16
N LEU A 65 -1.89 11.02 16.08
CA LEU A 65 -1.49 10.66 14.71
C LEU A 65 0.02 10.78 14.54
N GLY A 66 0.61 11.87 15.01
CA GLY A 66 2.07 12.06 15.02
C GLY A 66 2.79 10.94 15.77
N ALA A 67 2.31 10.61 16.99
CA ALA A 67 2.85 9.51 17.80
C ALA A 67 2.70 8.15 17.10
N SER A 68 1.58 7.89 16.42
CA SER A 68 1.37 6.68 15.64
C SER A 68 2.37 6.56 14.48
N VAL A 69 2.63 7.65 13.77
CA VAL A 69 3.64 7.72 12.70
C VAL A 69 5.03 7.43 13.26
N LEU A 70 5.40 8.01 14.41
CA LEU A 70 6.68 7.76 15.08
C LEU A 70 6.82 6.30 15.55
N ALA A 71 5.75 5.71 16.09
CA ALA A 71 5.73 4.31 16.50
C ALA A 71 5.90 3.35 15.31
N ILE A 72 5.22 3.63 14.20
CA ILE A 72 5.39 2.87 12.94
C ILE A 72 6.80 3.01 12.39
N ALA A 73 7.35 4.22 12.40
CA ALA A 73 8.72 4.51 11.94
C ALA A 73 9.77 3.77 12.79
N PHE A 74 9.62 3.79 14.10
CA PHE A 74 10.45 3.02 15.04
C PHE A 74 10.37 1.52 14.74
N TRP A 75 9.16 0.98 14.64
CA TRP A 75 8.93 -0.43 14.33
C TRP A 75 9.54 -0.83 12.99
N ALA A 76 9.36 -0.02 11.95
CA ALA A 76 9.95 -0.26 10.64
C ALA A 76 11.50 -0.30 10.71
N GLY A 77 12.12 0.58 11.48
CA GLY A 77 13.56 0.59 11.76
C GLY A 77 14.02 -0.70 12.45
N LEU A 78 13.30 -1.15 13.47
CA LEU A 78 13.55 -2.36 14.23
C LEU A 78 13.45 -3.62 13.36
N VAL A 79 12.36 -3.76 12.59
CA VAL A 79 12.12 -4.88 11.68
C VAL A 79 13.20 -4.93 10.60
N ALA A 80 13.50 -3.80 9.99
CA ALA A 80 14.52 -3.69 8.95
C ALA A 80 15.90 -4.17 9.43
N ARG A 81 16.21 -3.98 10.71
CA ARG A 81 17.46 -4.45 11.31
C ARG A 81 17.39 -5.93 11.75
N SER A 82 16.32 -6.28 12.46
CA SER A 82 16.17 -7.61 13.09
C SER A 82 16.06 -8.75 12.08
N LEU A 83 15.42 -8.50 10.91
CA LEU A 83 15.24 -9.53 9.87
C LEU A 83 16.41 -9.65 8.90
N ARG A 84 17.42 -8.78 8.93
CA ARG A 84 18.63 -8.95 8.12
C ARG A 84 19.41 -10.19 8.55
N ARG A 85 19.70 -11.09 7.59
CA ARG A 85 20.43 -12.36 7.86
C ARG A 85 21.92 -12.14 8.14
N GLN A 86 22.53 -11.10 7.60
CA GLN A 86 23.93 -10.73 7.84
C GLN A 86 23.97 -9.27 8.26
N ALA A 87 24.53 -9.01 9.43
CA ALA A 87 24.86 -7.68 9.87
C ALA A 87 26.20 -7.32 9.24
N PRO A 88 26.30 -6.27 8.40
CA PRO A 88 27.61 -5.76 8.04
C PRO A 88 28.29 -5.25 9.32
N ALA A 89 29.52 -5.69 9.55
CA ALA A 89 30.37 -5.17 10.61
C ALA A 89 30.45 -3.65 10.48
N LYS A 90 30.28 -2.92 11.60
CA LYS A 90 30.36 -1.45 11.71
C LYS A 90 29.81 -0.68 10.50
N GLN A 91 28.49 -0.47 10.45
CA GLN A 91 27.93 0.49 9.49
C GLN A 91 28.25 1.91 9.97
N ASN A 92 28.93 2.67 9.13
CA ASN A 92 29.10 4.10 9.30
C ASN A 92 27.69 4.75 9.28
N PRO A 93 27.31 5.57 10.27
CA PRO A 93 25.99 6.22 10.34
C PRO A 93 25.66 7.03 9.05
N LEU A 94 26.66 7.63 8.43
CA LEU A 94 26.50 8.35 7.18
C LEU A 94 26.03 7.42 6.03
N ARG A 95 26.64 6.24 5.88
CA ARG A 95 26.19 5.27 4.88
C ARG A 95 24.76 4.80 5.14
N MET A 96 24.37 4.67 6.40
CA MET A 96 23.01 4.29 6.78
C MET A 96 22.00 5.37 6.39
N ILE A 97 22.32 6.65 6.59
CA ILE A 97 21.50 7.79 6.19
C ILE A 97 21.38 7.83 4.65
N LEU A 98 22.49 7.68 3.93
CA LEU A 98 22.50 7.65 2.46
C LEU A 98 21.69 6.46 1.89
N GLU A 99 21.76 5.28 2.51
CA GLU A 99 20.92 4.13 2.14
C GLU A 99 19.43 4.40 2.38
N LEU A 100 19.08 5.07 3.48
CA LEU A 100 17.70 5.47 3.78
C LEU A 100 17.23 6.56 2.81
N ALA A 101 18.03 7.56 2.55
CA ALA A 101 17.72 8.61 1.58
C ALA A 101 17.54 8.03 0.17
N GLY A 102 18.41 7.14 -0.29
CA GLY A 102 18.26 6.47 -1.58
C GLY A 102 17.08 5.49 -1.65
N ARG A 103 16.61 5.00 -0.48
CA ARG A 103 15.46 4.10 -0.40
C ARG A 103 14.14 4.85 -0.33
N PHE A 104 14.07 5.88 0.49
CA PHE A 104 12.85 6.63 0.81
C PHE A 104 12.93 8.09 0.37
N GLY A 105 13.88 8.45 -0.51
CA GLY A 105 14.10 9.83 -0.91
C GLY A 105 12.86 10.51 -1.47
N LEU A 106 12.04 9.78 -2.23
CA LEU A 106 10.77 10.30 -2.75
C LEU A 106 9.75 10.57 -1.62
N VAL A 107 9.68 9.67 -0.62
CA VAL A 107 8.80 9.88 0.55
C VAL A 107 9.29 11.06 1.38
N PHE A 108 10.61 11.19 1.52
CA PHE A 108 11.21 12.33 2.20
C PHE A 108 10.97 13.64 1.45
N LEU A 109 11.11 13.63 0.12
CA LEU A 109 10.79 14.79 -0.73
C LEU A 109 9.30 15.18 -0.59
N LEU A 110 8.40 14.20 -0.62
CA LEU A 110 6.98 14.43 -0.37
C LEU A 110 6.74 15.05 1.02
N ALA A 111 7.36 14.49 2.07
CA ALA A 111 7.22 15.02 3.41
C ALA A 111 7.70 16.48 3.49
N VAL A 112 8.85 16.80 2.89
CA VAL A 112 9.35 18.18 2.81
C VAL A 112 8.39 19.09 2.08
N LEU A 113 7.83 18.64 0.93
CA LEU A 113 6.84 19.40 0.18
C LEU A 113 5.59 19.69 1.02
N LEU A 114 5.05 18.67 1.70
CA LEU A 114 3.86 18.82 2.55
C LEU A 114 4.12 19.75 3.74
N ILE A 115 5.33 19.71 4.33
CA ILE A 115 5.71 20.63 5.41
C ILE A 115 5.81 22.07 4.91
N LEU A 116 6.38 22.27 3.72
CA LEU A 116 6.47 23.60 3.11
C LEU A 116 5.08 24.16 2.79
N LEU A 117 4.17 23.32 2.27
CA LEU A 117 2.78 23.70 1.98
C LEU A 117 1.96 23.97 3.24
N SER A 118 2.27 23.31 4.36
CA SER A 118 1.53 23.52 5.62
C SER A 118 1.83 24.86 6.30
N GLY A 119 2.94 25.51 5.97
CA GLY A 119 3.39 26.73 6.60
C GLY A 119 3.74 26.61 8.10
N ASP A 120 3.53 25.43 8.72
CA ASP A 120 3.73 25.20 10.14
C ASP A 120 5.13 24.61 10.41
N SER A 121 5.92 25.39 11.13
CA SER A 121 7.29 25.00 11.53
C SER A 121 7.34 23.78 12.47
N SER A 122 6.26 23.48 13.19
CA SER A 122 6.18 22.32 14.09
C SER A 122 6.30 20.99 13.34
N ASN A 123 5.87 20.95 12.08
CA ASN A 123 5.94 19.76 11.24
C ASN A 123 7.37 19.30 10.91
N TRP A 124 8.37 20.20 10.98
CA TRP A 124 9.78 19.83 10.88
C TRP A 124 10.25 18.98 12.05
N LEU A 125 9.69 19.19 13.25
CA LEU A 125 9.97 18.36 14.42
C LEU A 125 9.45 16.94 14.22
N LEU A 126 8.28 16.77 13.61
CA LEU A 126 7.75 15.46 13.26
C LEU A 126 8.64 14.75 12.24
N ALA A 127 9.07 15.44 11.18
CA ALA A 127 9.98 14.87 10.18
C ALA A 127 11.33 14.43 10.77
N GLY A 128 11.92 15.27 11.62
CA GLY A 128 13.12 14.93 12.39
C GLY A 128 12.89 13.74 13.32
N GLY A 129 11.75 13.75 14.02
CA GLY A 129 11.31 12.67 14.89
C GLY A 129 11.18 11.33 14.18
N VAL A 130 10.67 11.28 12.95
CA VAL A 130 10.58 10.05 12.13
C VAL A 130 11.98 9.48 11.85
N ILE A 131 12.95 10.34 11.49
CA ILE A 131 14.33 9.88 11.26
C ILE A 131 14.92 9.31 12.54
N VAL A 132 14.77 10.03 13.66
CA VAL A 132 15.24 9.57 14.97
C VAL A 132 14.57 8.27 15.38
N ALA A 133 13.26 8.15 15.21
CA ALA A 133 12.50 6.93 15.52
C ALA A 133 12.99 5.71 14.71
N ILE A 134 13.25 5.87 13.41
CA ILE A 134 13.83 4.81 12.57
C ILE A 134 15.22 4.42 13.09
N LEU A 135 16.06 5.37 13.42
CA LEU A 135 17.41 5.11 13.94
C LEU A 135 17.38 4.38 15.28
N LEU A 136 16.53 4.83 16.21
CA LEU A 136 16.30 4.18 17.50
C LEU A 136 15.78 2.75 17.32
N GLY A 137 14.79 2.54 16.44
CA GLY A 137 14.30 1.20 16.13
C GLY A 137 15.40 0.29 15.60
N ARG A 138 16.27 0.78 14.71
CA ARG A 138 17.42 0.01 14.22
C ARG A 138 18.44 -0.28 15.32
N LEU A 139 18.66 0.66 16.22
CA LEU A 139 19.53 0.47 17.38
C LEU A 139 18.99 -0.64 18.28
N VAL A 140 17.71 -0.58 18.67
CA VAL A 140 17.03 -1.60 19.46
C VAL A 140 17.05 -2.95 18.73
N GLY A 141 16.79 -2.99 17.42
CA GLY A 141 16.90 -4.20 16.60
C GLY A 141 18.30 -4.84 16.64
N SER A 142 19.36 -4.03 16.84
CA SER A 142 20.74 -4.53 16.96
C SER A 142 21.08 -5.12 18.32
N ILE A 143 20.33 -4.80 19.38
CA ILE A 143 20.57 -5.28 20.76
C ILE A 143 20.48 -6.82 20.79
N ARG A 144 19.54 -7.41 20.06
CA ARG A 144 19.42 -8.86 19.93
C ARG A 144 20.73 -9.54 19.51
N GLU A 145 21.51 -8.90 18.65
CA GLU A 145 22.78 -9.47 18.16
C GLU A 145 23.93 -9.31 19.17
N ARG A 146 23.84 -8.30 20.05
CA ARG A 146 24.86 -7.98 21.04
C ARG A 146 24.70 -8.78 22.33
N VAL A 147 23.46 -9.13 22.71
CA VAL A 147 23.15 -9.86 23.94
C VAL A 147 23.03 -11.34 23.64
N SER A 148 23.90 -12.16 24.24
CA SER A 148 24.00 -13.61 23.99
C SER A 148 22.70 -14.36 24.27
N LEU A 149 21.96 -13.97 25.31
CA LEU A 149 20.68 -14.56 25.69
C LEU A 149 19.61 -14.30 24.62
N LEU A 150 19.51 -13.04 24.13
CA LEU A 150 18.53 -12.64 23.13
C LEU A 150 18.85 -13.22 21.75
N ARG A 151 20.11 -13.51 21.46
CA ARG A 151 20.54 -14.13 20.21
C ARG A 151 19.95 -15.53 20.01
N ARG A 152 19.62 -16.24 21.10
CA ARG A 152 18.96 -17.56 21.07
C ARG A 152 17.50 -17.48 20.66
N LEU A 153 16.82 -16.35 20.88
CA LEU A 153 15.43 -16.17 20.49
C LEU A 153 15.30 -16.13 18.95
N PRO A 154 14.30 -16.80 18.36
CA PRO A 154 13.94 -16.61 16.96
C PRO A 154 13.70 -15.12 16.65
N ARG A 155 14.12 -14.66 15.46
CA ARG A 155 13.98 -13.25 15.07
C ARG A 155 12.54 -12.76 15.13
N LEU A 156 11.61 -13.62 14.75
CA LEU A 156 10.19 -13.31 14.77
C LEU A 156 9.70 -13.06 16.21
N LEU A 157 10.09 -13.91 17.18
CA LEU A 157 9.73 -13.75 18.59
C LEU A 157 10.34 -12.49 19.22
N TRP A 158 11.47 -12.00 18.69
CA TRP A 158 12.03 -10.71 19.11
C TRP A 158 11.25 -9.53 18.59
N VAL A 159 10.75 -9.59 17.34
CA VAL A 159 9.99 -8.51 16.69
C VAL A 159 8.55 -8.43 17.21
N LEU A 160 7.94 -9.57 17.52
CA LEU A 160 6.52 -9.66 17.86
C LEU A 160 6.08 -8.73 19.01
N PRO A 161 6.76 -8.63 20.17
CA PRO A 161 6.36 -7.72 21.25
C PRO A 161 6.37 -6.24 20.82
N TRP A 162 7.32 -5.87 19.96
CA TRP A 162 7.44 -4.51 19.46
C TRP A 162 6.34 -4.13 18.45
N THR A 163 5.64 -5.11 17.88
CA THR A 163 4.47 -4.84 17.02
C THR A 163 3.27 -4.32 17.81
N LEU A 164 3.23 -4.59 19.13
CA LEU A 164 2.18 -4.08 19.99
C LEU A 164 2.24 -2.56 20.13
N LEU A 165 3.42 -1.96 19.97
CA LEU A 165 3.57 -0.50 20.08
C LEU A 165 2.78 0.26 19.00
N PRO A 166 3.02 0.07 17.69
CA PRO A 166 2.22 0.73 16.67
C PRO A 166 0.76 0.30 16.71
N LEU A 167 0.47 -0.97 16.98
CA LEU A 167 -0.92 -1.44 17.09
C LEU A 167 -1.65 -0.79 18.26
N GLY A 168 -0.98 -0.59 19.39
CA GLY A 168 -1.54 0.11 20.55
C GLY A 168 -1.86 1.58 20.23
N PHE A 169 -0.97 2.28 19.54
CA PHE A 169 -1.22 3.66 19.10
C PHE A 169 -2.35 3.75 18.06
N ILE A 170 -2.41 2.81 17.11
CA ILE A 170 -3.51 2.75 16.13
C ILE A 170 -4.83 2.50 16.86
N TYR A 171 -4.87 1.52 17.77
CA TYR A 171 -6.07 1.25 18.58
C TYR A 171 -6.49 2.46 19.41
N TYR A 172 -5.53 3.14 20.06
CA TYR A 172 -5.78 4.34 20.83
C TYR A 172 -6.33 5.47 19.96
N THR A 173 -5.77 5.67 18.77
CA THR A 173 -6.29 6.64 17.80
C THR A 173 -7.74 6.34 17.43
N LEU A 174 -8.06 5.06 17.18
CA LEU A 174 -9.42 4.62 16.88
C LEU A 174 -10.40 4.80 18.05
N SER A 175 -9.91 4.77 19.30
CA SER A 175 -10.75 4.94 20.48
C SER A 175 -11.04 6.41 20.84
N LEU A 176 -10.23 7.34 20.30
CA LEU A 176 -10.35 8.77 20.64
C LEU A 176 -11.38 9.51 19.77
N SER A 177 -11.49 9.15 18.51
CA SER A 177 -12.37 9.82 17.56
C SER A 177 -13.19 8.82 16.77
N ALA A 178 -14.45 9.19 16.47
CA ALA A 178 -15.28 8.39 15.60
C ALA A 178 -14.68 8.29 14.20
N LEU A 179 -14.80 7.12 13.57
CA LEU A 179 -14.30 6.90 12.20
C LEU A 179 -14.90 7.89 11.18
N GLU A 180 -16.08 8.44 11.49
CA GLU A 180 -16.75 9.45 10.67
C GLU A 180 -16.00 10.79 10.60
N GLU A 181 -15.15 11.08 11.59
CA GLU A 181 -14.27 12.26 11.61
C GLU A 181 -12.99 12.06 10.80
N TRP A 182 -12.67 10.80 10.52
CA TRP A 182 -11.52 10.46 9.69
C TRP A 182 -11.83 10.75 8.23
N GLY A 183 -10.83 11.23 7.51
CA GLY A 183 -11.03 11.52 6.10
C GLY A 183 -9.71 11.71 5.36
N GLY A 184 -9.81 12.29 4.18
CA GLY A 184 -8.65 12.58 3.35
C GLY A 184 -7.83 11.34 3.02
N PHE A 185 -6.54 11.53 2.85
CA PHE A 185 -5.61 10.45 2.50
C PHE A 185 -5.44 9.42 3.62
N LEU A 186 -5.65 9.84 4.88
CA LEU A 186 -5.60 8.94 6.04
C LEU A 186 -6.58 7.77 5.91
N ILE A 187 -7.83 8.07 5.50
CA ILE A 187 -8.86 7.03 5.38
C ILE A 187 -8.58 6.08 4.20
N ASN A 188 -8.00 6.58 3.10
CA ASN A 188 -7.56 5.72 2.00
C ASN A 188 -6.49 4.73 2.47
N PHE A 189 -5.51 5.19 3.26
CA PHE A 189 -4.51 4.31 3.86
C PHE A 189 -5.11 3.29 4.82
N TYR A 190 -6.03 3.73 5.67
CA TYR A 190 -6.71 2.85 6.64
C TYR A 190 -7.45 1.72 5.94
N ILE A 191 -8.28 2.05 4.94
CA ILE A 191 -9.02 1.07 4.13
C ILE A 191 -8.04 0.12 3.43
N ALA A 192 -7.00 0.65 2.78
CA ALA A 192 -6.03 -0.15 2.05
C ALA A 192 -5.28 -1.13 2.97
N ILE A 193 -4.75 -0.66 4.10
CA ILE A 193 -3.96 -1.49 5.02
C ILE A 193 -4.81 -2.62 5.60
N LEU A 194 -6.03 -2.30 6.06
CA LEU A 194 -6.93 -3.32 6.61
C LEU A 194 -7.36 -4.33 5.55
N ALA A 195 -7.79 -3.85 4.38
CA ALA A 195 -8.21 -4.73 3.30
C ALA A 195 -7.06 -5.63 2.81
N ILE A 196 -5.82 -5.11 2.69
CA ILE A 196 -4.63 -5.90 2.35
C ILE A 196 -4.36 -6.97 3.42
N ALA A 197 -4.41 -6.60 4.71
CA ALA A 197 -4.15 -7.52 5.81
C ALA A 197 -5.17 -8.66 5.87
N LEU A 198 -6.44 -8.36 5.59
CA LEU A 198 -7.54 -9.33 5.65
C LEU A 198 -7.67 -10.16 4.37
N CYS A 199 -7.47 -9.56 3.19
CA CYS A 199 -7.62 -10.27 1.91
C CYS A 199 -6.52 -11.31 1.69
N PHE A 200 -5.32 -11.12 2.26
CA PHE A 200 -4.23 -12.07 2.07
C PHE A 200 -4.52 -13.46 2.65
N PRO A 201 -4.84 -13.63 3.95
CA PRO A 201 -5.19 -14.95 4.49
C PRO A 201 -6.44 -15.52 3.83
N LEU A 202 -7.46 -14.69 3.57
CA LEU A 202 -8.70 -15.13 2.93
C LEU A 202 -8.44 -15.63 1.50
N GLY A 203 -7.66 -14.92 0.70
CA GLY A 203 -7.28 -15.32 -0.66
C GLY A 203 -6.48 -16.63 -0.69
N VAL A 204 -5.57 -16.83 0.27
CA VAL A 204 -4.85 -18.11 0.42
C VAL A 204 -5.83 -19.26 0.74
N LEU A 205 -6.76 -19.04 1.68
CA LEU A 205 -7.77 -20.04 2.04
C LEU A 205 -8.67 -20.40 0.85
N LEU A 206 -9.14 -19.39 0.10
CA LEU A 206 -9.94 -19.58 -1.11
C LEU A 206 -9.17 -20.36 -2.19
N ALA A 207 -7.88 -20.06 -2.39
CA ALA A 207 -7.05 -20.79 -3.35
C ALA A 207 -6.89 -22.27 -2.97
N LEU A 208 -6.70 -22.55 -1.69
CA LEU A 208 -6.62 -23.92 -1.16
C LEU A 208 -7.99 -24.62 -1.25
N GLY A 209 -9.08 -23.92 -0.92
CA GLY A 209 -10.45 -24.43 -1.04
C GLY A 209 -10.82 -24.81 -2.47
N ARG A 210 -10.45 -23.98 -3.46
CA ARG A 210 -10.67 -24.29 -4.90
C ARG A 210 -9.92 -25.55 -5.35
N ARG A 211 -8.84 -25.94 -4.68
CA ARG A 211 -8.06 -27.17 -4.94
C ARG A 211 -8.44 -28.34 -4.02
N SER A 212 -9.43 -28.15 -3.16
CA SER A 212 -9.86 -29.18 -2.22
C SER A 212 -10.40 -30.41 -2.92
N SER A 213 -10.15 -31.57 -2.34
CA SER A 213 -10.79 -32.85 -2.70
C SER A 213 -12.26 -32.93 -2.27
N PHE A 214 -12.68 -32.09 -1.33
CA PHE A 214 -14.08 -32.00 -0.88
C PHE A 214 -14.93 -31.23 -1.90
N PRO A 215 -15.90 -31.89 -2.59
CA PRO A 215 -16.66 -31.26 -3.68
C PRO A 215 -17.40 -30.00 -3.26
N ILE A 216 -17.99 -29.98 -2.05
CA ILE A 216 -18.76 -28.84 -1.56
C ILE A 216 -17.87 -27.63 -1.29
N VAL A 217 -16.68 -27.83 -0.70
CA VAL A 217 -15.71 -26.76 -0.46
C VAL A 217 -15.23 -26.16 -1.78
N ARG A 218 -14.89 -27.03 -2.74
CA ARG A 218 -14.46 -26.60 -4.06
C ARG A 218 -15.58 -25.84 -4.80
N LEU A 219 -16.83 -26.31 -4.72
CA LEU A 219 -17.97 -25.64 -5.33
C LEU A 219 -18.15 -24.23 -4.76
N ILE A 220 -18.26 -24.11 -3.44
CA ILE A 220 -18.47 -22.82 -2.75
C ILE A 220 -17.36 -21.83 -3.10
N THR A 221 -16.10 -22.26 -2.96
CA THR A 221 -14.95 -21.38 -3.22
C THR A 221 -14.83 -21.00 -4.69
N THR A 222 -15.10 -21.91 -5.62
CA THR A 222 -15.09 -21.61 -7.05
C THR A 222 -16.19 -20.64 -7.41
N THR A 223 -17.44 -20.90 -6.98
CA THR A 223 -18.58 -20.01 -7.24
C THR A 223 -18.32 -18.62 -6.70
N TYR A 224 -17.82 -18.49 -5.46
CA TYR A 224 -17.47 -17.21 -4.87
C TYR A 224 -16.43 -16.46 -5.72
N ILE A 225 -15.32 -17.12 -6.07
CA ILE A 225 -14.23 -16.50 -6.84
C ILE A 225 -14.73 -16.02 -8.20
N GLU A 226 -15.47 -16.86 -8.94
CA GLU A 226 -15.95 -16.51 -10.28
C GLU A 226 -17.00 -15.39 -10.23
N LEU A 227 -17.92 -15.42 -9.25
CA LEU A 227 -18.96 -14.43 -9.08
C LEU A 227 -18.36 -13.03 -8.73
N ILE A 228 -17.47 -12.99 -7.75
CA ILE A 228 -16.86 -11.73 -7.31
C ILE A 228 -15.94 -11.15 -8.40
N ARG A 229 -15.18 -11.97 -9.10
CA ARG A 229 -14.31 -11.50 -10.20
C ARG A 229 -15.09 -11.12 -11.46
N GLY A 230 -16.30 -11.64 -11.63
CA GLY A 230 -17.19 -11.25 -12.72
C GLY A 230 -17.94 -9.94 -12.48
N ALA A 231 -18.01 -9.46 -11.25
CA ALA A 231 -18.72 -8.24 -10.91
C ALA A 231 -17.79 -7.01 -10.89
N PRO A 232 -18.23 -5.84 -11.39
CA PRO A 232 -17.46 -4.60 -11.21
C PRO A 232 -17.36 -4.21 -9.74
N LEU A 233 -16.16 -3.86 -9.27
CA LEU A 233 -15.93 -3.45 -7.88
C LEU A 233 -16.84 -2.31 -7.43
N PHE A 234 -17.03 -1.30 -8.30
CA PHE A 234 -17.88 -0.15 -7.99
C PHE A 234 -19.34 -0.55 -7.73
N VAL A 235 -19.86 -1.53 -8.49
CA VAL A 235 -21.21 -2.06 -8.27
C VAL A 235 -21.32 -2.79 -6.94
N LEU A 236 -20.29 -3.54 -6.53
CA LEU A 236 -20.26 -4.21 -5.23
C LEU A 236 -20.23 -3.20 -4.07
N LEU A 237 -19.51 -2.11 -4.23
CA LEU A 237 -19.50 -1.01 -3.26
C LEU A 237 -20.88 -0.34 -3.15
N LEU A 238 -21.54 -0.05 -4.28
CA LEU A 238 -22.90 0.48 -4.30
C LEU A 238 -23.90 -0.47 -3.64
N LEU A 239 -23.79 -1.77 -3.90
CA LEU A 239 -24.64 -2.76 -3.24
C LEU A 239 -24.45 -2.77 -1.72
N ALA A 240 -23.21 -2.66 -1.25
CA ALA A 240 -22.93 -2.56 0.19
C ALA A 240 -23.42 -1.23 0.80
N GLY A 241 -23.43 -0.15 0.02
CA GLY A 241 -23.94 1.15 0.46
C GLY A 241 -25.46 1.19 0.55
N VAL A 242 -26.12 0.80 -0.53
CA VAL A 242 -27.57 0.96 -0.70
C VAL A 242 -28.35 -0.31 -0.36
N ALA A 243 -27.92 -1.45 -0.91
CA ALA A 243 -28.72 -2.68 -0.76
C ALA A 243 -28.63 -3.28 0.64
N LEU A 244 -27.55 -3.05 1.37
CA LEU A 244 -27.42 -3.59 2.73
C LEU A 244 -28.52 -3.08 3.67
N GLU A 245 -28.95 -1.84 3.49
CA GLU A 245 -30.01 -1.21 4.29
C GLU A 245 -31.39 -1.88 4.11
N PHE A 246 -31.61 -2.63 3.01
CA PHE A 246 -32.81 -3.41 2.83
C PHE A 246 -32.80 -4.75 3.60
N PHE A 247 -31.63 -5.24 3.98
CA PHE A 247 -31.44 -6.55 4.60
C PHE A 247 -31.06 -6.48 6.08
N VAL A 248 -30.50 -5.35 6.51
CA VAL A 248 -29.97 -5.15 7.87
C VAL A 248 -30.65 -3.93 8.48
N PRO A 249 -31.25 -4.04 9.69
CA PRO A 249 -31.80 -2.88 10.40
C PRO A 249 -30.75 -1.78 10.58
N PRO A 250 -31.14 -0.49 10.54
CA PRO A 250 -30.20 0.62 10.62
C PRO A 250 -29.30 0.62 11.85
N ASP A 251 -29.82 0.17 13.00
CA ASP A 251 -29.12 0.04 14.28
C ASP A 251 -28.06 -1.09 14.30
N LEU A 252 -28.17 -2.06 13.38
CA LEU A 252 -27.19 -3.14 13.19
C LEU A 252 -26.32 -2.95 11.96
N ALA A 253 -26.61 -1.95 11.13
CA ALA A 253 -25.87 -1.72 9.90
C ALA A 253 -24.45 -1.20 10.22
N PRO A 254 -23.40 -1.86 9.73
CA PRO A 254 -22.04 -1.41 9.96
C PRO A 254 -21.79 -0.05 9.29
N ASP A 255 -20.87 0.72 9.87
CA ASP A 255 -20.40 2.00 9.34
C ASP A 255 -19.91 1.87 7.87
N GLN A 256 -20.00 2.96 7.10
CA GLN A 256 -19.65 3.00 5.68
C GLN A 256 -18.19 2.63 5.42
N ILE A 257 -17.28 3.01 6.32
CA ILE A 257 -15.86 2.67 6.22
C ILE A 257 -15.67 1.16 6.41
N PHE A 258 -16.40 0.57 7.37
CA PHE A 258 -16.37 -0.87 7.58
C PHE A 258 -16.95 -1.63 6.39
N ARG A 259 -18.03 -1.13 5.78
CA ARG A 259 -18.59 -1.68 4.52
C ARG A 259 -17.55 -1.63 3.41
N ALA A 260 -16.85 -0.49 3.25
CA ALA A 260 -15.77 -0.34 2.27
C ALA A 260 -14.66 -1.37 2.48
N VAL A 261 -14.11 -1.46 3.70
CA VAL A 261 -13.06 -2.44 4.06
C VAL A 261 -13.50 -3.87 3.73
N THR A 262 -14.75 -4.21 4.05
CA THR A 262 -15.30 -5.55 3.79
C THR A 262 -15.36 -5.85 2.30
N VAL A 263 -15.91 -4.94 1.50
CA VAL A 263 -16.01 -5.14 0.03
C VAL A 263 -14.63 -5.22 -0.59
N PHE A 264 -13.72 -4.31 -0.27
CA PHE A 264 -12.34 -4.35 -0.78
C PHE A 264 -11.63 -5.65 -0.39
N THR A 265 -11.83 -6.12 0.84
CA THR A 265 -11.29 -7.40 1.33
C THR A 265 -11.80 -8.57 0.51
N LEU A 266 -13.11 -8.69 0.39
CA LEU A 266 -13.77 -9.79 -0.31
C LEU A 266 -13.41 -9.78 -1.80
N PHE A 267 -13.46 -8.62 -2.45
CA PHE A 267 -13.10 -8.46 -3.85
C PHE A 267 -11.65 -8.86 -4.11
N THR A 268 -10.71 -8.26 -3.36
CA THR A 268 -9.28 -8.51 -3.56
C THR A 268 -8.89 -9.95 -3.20
N ALA A 269 -9.55 -10.57 -2.21
CA ALA A 269 -9.31 -11.96 -1.86
C ALA A 269 -9.64 -12.93 -3.01
N ALA A 270 -10.67 -12.65 -3.81
CA ALA A 270 -11.00 -13.46 -4.98
C ALA A 270 -9.90 -13.39 -6.06
N TYR A 271 -9.36 -12.20 -6.32
CA TYR A 271 -8.22 -12.03 -7.24
C TYR A 271 -6.95 -12.67 -6.71
N LEU A 272 -6.69 -12.48 -5.42
CA LEU A 272 -5.53 -13.08 -4.76
C LEU A 272 -5.58 -14.60 -4.75
N ALA A 273 -6.78 -15.18 -4.62
CA ALA A 273 -6.97 -16.63 -4.70
C ALA A 273 -6.50 -17.19 -6.05
N GLU A 274 -6.78 -16.50 -7.15
CA GLU A 274 -6.31 -16.91 -8.48
C GLU A 274 -4.80 -16.75 -8.65
N ILE A 275 -4.23 -15.66 -8.14
CA ILE A 275 -2.79 -15.43 -8.13
C ILE A 275 -2.08 -16.57 -7.36
N VAL A 276 -2.56 -16.90 -6.16
CA VAL A 276 -2.01 -17.98 -5.33
C VAL A 276 -2.21 -19.34 -5.99
N ARG A 277 -3.37 -19.58 -6.60
CA ARG A 277 -3.65 -20.81 -7.36
C ARG A 277 -2.64 -20.99 -8.51
N GLY A 278 -2.37 -19.93 -9.28
CA GLY A 278 -1.34 -19.92 -10.32
C GLY A 278 0.04 -20.25 -9.76
N GLY A 279 0.40 -19.68 -8.62
CA GLY A 279 1.64 -20.01 -7.92
C GLY A 279 1.72 -21.47 -7.47
N LEU A 280 0.63 -22.02 -6.94
CA LEU A 280 0.58 -23.44 -6.57
C LEU A 280 0.69 -24.38 -7.77
N GLN A 281 0.21 -23.96 -8.94
CA GLN A 281 0.35 -24.73 -10.18
C GLN A 281 1.78 -24.67 -10.77
N SER A 282 2.53 -23.60 -10.51
CA SER A 282 3.91 -23.46 -10.98
C SER A 282 4.92 -24.34 -10.23
N ILE A 283 4.52 -24.97 -9.12
CA ILE A 283 5.41 -25.84 -8.35
C ILE A 283 5.53 -27.20 -9.03
N PRO A 284 6.76 -27.69 -9.31
CA PRO A 284 6.97 -29.00 -9.93
C PRO A 284 6.35 -30.14 -9.10
N LYS A 285 5.67 -31.07 -9.79
CA LYS A 285 4.99 -32.22 -9.15
C LYS A 285 5.95 -33.06 -8.27
N GLY A 286 7.22 -33.16 -8.65
CA GLY A 286 8.24 -33.87 -7.87
C GLY A 286 8.41 -33.34 -6.43
N GLN A 287 8.10 -32.08 -6.14
CA GLN A 287 8.10 -31.56 -4.76
C GLN A 287 7.01 -32.23 -3.90
N THR A 288 5.85 -32.44 -4.48
CA THR A 288 4.73 -33.10 -3.80
C THR A 288 5.00 -34.61 -3.65
N GLU A 289 5.56 -35.25 -4.68
CA GLU A 289 5.93 -36.67 -4.70
C GLU A 289 7.02 -36.98 -3.68
N ALA A 290 8.07 -36.17 -3.64
CA ALA A 290 9.16 -36.30 -2.65
C ALA A 290 8.65 -36.13 -1.22
N GLY A 291 7.77 -35.15 -0.98
CA GLY A 291 7.17 -34.97 0.35
C GLY A 291 6.34 -36.17 0.79
N LYS A 292 5.57 -36.77 -0.13
CA LYS A 292 4.80 -37.99 0.15
C LYS A 292 5.69 -39.22 0.36
N ALA A 293 6.76 -39.36 -0.41
CA ALA A 293 7.75 -40.43 -0.23
C ALA A 293 8.43 -40.38 1.14
N LEU A 294 8.55 -39.20 1.75
CA LEU A 294 9.02 -39.01 3.12
C LEU A 294 7.93 -39.23 4.19
N GLY A 295 6.74 -39.73 3.82
CA GLY A 295 5.63 -40.01 4.74
C GLY A 295 4.86 -38.77 5.21
N LEU A 296 5.04 -37.62 4.59
CA LEU A 296 4.29 -36.42 4.95
C LEU A 296 2.85 -36.49 4.46
N SER A 297 1.90 -36.12 5.33
CA SER A 297 0.50 -35.98 4.96
C SER A 297 0.30 -34.85 3.92
N THR A 298 -0.77 -34.91 3.15
CA THR A 298 -1.09 -33.89 2.12
C THR A 298 -1.10 -32.47 2.71
N LEU A 299 -1.64 -32.29 3.92
CA LEU A 299 -1.61 -30.99 4.61
C LEU A 299 -0.18 -30.54 4.91
N LYS A 300 0.67 -31.42 5.45
CA LYS A 300 2.07 -31.09 5.73
C LYS A 300 2.83 -30.75 4.44
N VAL A 301 2.64 -31.50 3.36
CA VAL A 301 3.23 -31.21 2.05
C VAL A 301 2.76 -29.84 1.56
N THR A 302 1.46 -29.54 1.67
CA THR A 302 0.91 -28.25 1.25
C THR A 302 1.51 -27.10 2.06
N PHE A 303 1.42 -27.13 3.39
CA PHE A 303 1.80 -25.98 4.21
C PHE A 303 3.32 -25.83 4.41
N LEU A 304 4.08 -26.92 4.38
CA LEU A 304 5.53 -26.88 4.65
C LEU A 304 6.38 -26.81 3.36
N ILE A 305 5.88 -27.31 2.24
CA ILE A 305 6.66 -27.44 1.00
C ILE A 305 6.09 -26.59 -0.12
N THR A 306 4.84 -26.84 -0.57
CA THR A 306 4.34 -26.24 -1.80
C THR A 306 3.85 -24.81 -1.61
N LEU A 307 3.09 -24.51 -0.55
CA LEU A 307 2.52 -23.17 -0.32
C LEU A 307 3.60 -22.10 -0.09
N PRO A 308 4.65 -22.32 0.73
CA PRO A 308 5.70 -21.31 0.89
C PRO A 308 6.45 -20.99 -0.41
N GLN A 309 6.68 -22.00 -1.25
CA GLN A 309 7.31 -21.83 -2.56
C GLN A 309 6.37 -21.09 -3.52
N ALA A 310 5.09 -21.49 -3.56
CA ALA A 310 4.07 -20.86 -4.39
C ALA A 310 3.90 -19.37 -4.05
N LEU A 311 3.75 -19.04 -2.75
CA LEU A 311 3.63 -17.66 -2.29
C LEU A 311 4.84 -16.82 -2.70
N ARG A 312 6.06 -17.38 -2.59
CA ARG A 312 7.28 -16.70 -3.05
C ARG A 312 7.24 -16.38 -4.55
N ASN A 313 6.79 -17.32 -5.38
CA ASN A 313 6.75 -17.14 -6.83
C ASN A 313 5.76 -16.06 -7.29
N VAL A 314 4.71 -15.80 -6.50
CA VAL A 314 3.63 -14.87 -6.87
C VAL A 314 3.70 -13.50 -6.16
N ILE A 315 4.76 -13.24 -5.38
CA ILE A 315 4.96 -11.94 -4.71
C ILE A 315 4.79 -10.74 -5.67
N PRO A 316 5.37 -10.74 -6.89
CA PRO A 316 5.21 -9.61 -7.80
C PRO A 316 3.75 -9.33 -8.15
N ALA A 317 3.01 -10.39 -8.49
CA ALA A 317 1.60 -10.29 -8.85
C ALA A 317 0.72 -9.86 -7.64
N GLN A 318 1.03 -10.37 -6.43
CA GLN A 318 0.34 -9.97 -5.21
C GLN A 318 0.52 -8.48 -4.90
N ILE A 319 1.74 -7.97 -5.00
CA ILE A 319 2.00 -6.54 -4.74
C ILE A 319 1.35 -5.68 -5.82
N GLY A 320 1.33 -6.13 -7.08
CA GLY A 320 0.55 -5.48 -8.13
C GLY A 320 -0.92 -5.33 -7.77
N GLN A 321 -1.53 -6.39 -7.22
CA GLN A 321 -2.92 -6.38 -6.75
C GLN A 321 -3.12 -5.43 -5.54
N PHE A 322 -2.16 -5.36 -4.62
CA PHE A 322 -2.23 -4.43 -3.49
C PHE A 322 -2.09 -2.96 -3.91
N ILE A 323 -1.27 -2.68 -4.92
CA ILE A 323 -1.16 -1.34 -5.52
C ILE A 323 -2.49 -0.95 -6.20
N SER A 324 -3.15 -1.90 -6.89
CA SER A 324 -4.48 -1.65 -7.47
C SER A 324 -5.49 -1.35 -6.38
N LEU A 325 -5.58 -2.19 -5.34
CA LEU A 325 -6.48 -1.97 -4.20
C LEU A 325 -6.25 -0.60 -3.56
N PHE A 326 -5.00 -0.21 -3.32
CA PHE A 326 -4.67 1.09 -2.75
C PHE A 326 -5.23 2.26 -3.59
N LYS A 327 -5.14 2.19 -4.91
CA LYS A 327 -5.74 3.20 -5.80
C LYS A 327 -7.26 3.13 -5.83
N ASP A 328 -7.82 1.92 -5.81
CA ASP A 328 -9.25 1.68 -5.87
C ASP A 328 -9.99 2.18 -4.62
N THR A 329 -9.30 2.46 -3.50
CA THR A 329 -9.90 3.06 -2.30
C THR A 329 -10.61 4.39 -2.57
N THR A 330 -10.25 5.11 -3.65
CA THR A 330 -10.94 6.32 -4.08
C THR A 330 -12.39 6.07 -4.50
N LEU A 331 -12.75 4.84 -4.86
CA LEU A 331 -14.12 4.48 -5.21
C LEU A 331 -15.06 4.50 -4.00
N ALA A 332 -14.52 4.42 -2.78
CA ALA A 332 -15.32 4.49 -1.55
C ALA A 332 -16.04 5.85 -1.40
N GLY A 333 -15.41 6.94 -1.84
CA GLY A 333 -16.05 8.26 -1.83
C GLY A 333 -17.27 8.33 -2.73
N ALA A 334 -17.15 7.85 -3.96
CA ALA A 334 -18.22 7.89 -4.94
C ALA A 334 -19.36 6.89 -4.67
N ALA A 335 -19.04 5.71 -4.09
CA ALA A 335 -20.02 4.64 -3.87
C ALA A 335 -20.68 4.67 -2.49
N LEU A 336 -19.95 5.09 -1.46
CA LEU A 336 -20.36 5.01 -0.05
C LEU A 336 -20.36 6.39 0.64
N SER A 337 -20.11 7.47 -0.10
CA SER A 337 -20.01 8.85 0.46
C SER A 337 -18.94 9.00 1.55
N VAL A 338 -17.93 8.12 1.56
CA VAL A 338 -16.79 8.24 2.48
C VAL A 338 -16.00 9.50 2.15
N LEU A 339 -15.61 10.28 3.15
CA LEU A 339 -14.83 11.51 2.98
C LEU A 339 -13.36 11.21 2.70
N GLU A 340 -13.08 10.40 1.66
CA GLU A 340 -11.72 10.10 1.21
C GLU A 340 -11.14 11.25 0.37
N ILE A 341 -9.86 11.20 0.07
CA ILE A 341 -9.13 12.33 -0.51
C ILE A 341 -9.70 12.83 -1.86
N LEU A 342 -10.18 11.95 -2.74
CA LEU A 342 -10.73 12.36 -4.03
C LEU A 342 -12.08 13.07 -3.86
N ASN A 343 -12.92 12.58 -2.95
CA ASN A 343 -14.18 13.23 -2.59
C ASN A 343 -13.92 14.63 -2.00
N ILE A 344 -13.00 14.71 -1.03
CA ILE A 344 -12.58 16.00 -0.45
C ILE A 344 -11.97 16.90 -1.53
N GLY A 345 -11.07 16.37 -2.35
CA GLY A 345 -10.42 17.12 -3.43
C GLY A 345 -11.39 17.73 -4.43
N THR A 346 -12.52 17.06 -4.69
CA THR A 346 -13.60 17.64 -5.51
C THR A 346 -14.47 18.61 -4.73
N ALA A 347 -14.68 18.38 -3.43
CA ALA A 347 -15.51 19.22 -2.59
C ALA A 347 -14.89 20.61 -2.31
N ILE A 348 -13.56 20.68 -2.08
CA ILE A 348 -12.87 21.95 -1.80
C ILE A 348 -12.97 22.95 -2.95
N THR A 349 -13.14 22.50 -4.21
CA THR A 349 -13.31 23.39 -5.36
C THR A 349 -14.69 24.08 -5.40
N LYS A 350 -15.60 23.66 -4.54
CA LYS A 350 -16.95 24.22 -4.38
C LYS A 350 -17.08 25.14 -3.17
N GLN A 351 -16.01 25.38 -2.43
CA GLN A 351 -15.98 26.38 -1.36
C GLN A 351 -16.13 27.78 -1.96
N ASP A 352 -16.76 28.68 -1.25
CA ASP A 352 -17.08 30.02 -1.74
C ASP A 352 -15.88 30.78 -2.30
N ASP A 353 -14.72 30.65 -1.64
CA ASP A 353 -13.46 31.29 -2.05
C ASP A 353 -12.88 30.72 -3.35
N PHE A 354 -13.27 29.51 -3.76
CA PHE A 354 -12.72 28.81 -4.92
C PHE A 354 -13.75 28.48 -6.00
N LEU A 355 -15.02 28.77 -5.72
CA LEU A 355 -16.14 28.44 -6.62
C LEU A 355 -15.99 29.15 -7.98
N GLY A 356 -16.15 28.38 -9.04
CA GLY A 356 -16.10 28.93 -10.42
C GLY A 356 -14.70 29.25 -10.94
N GLN A 357 -13.64 29.03 -10.16
CA GLN A 357 -12.27 29.37 -10.55
C GLN A 357 -11.57 28.28 -11.37
N GLY A 358 -12.20 27.13 -11.60
CA GLY A 358 -11.65 26.03 -12.40
C GLY A 358 -10.51 25.23 -11.77
N LEU A 359 -10.30 25.31 -10.43
CA LEU A 359 -9.18 24.74 -9.70
C LEU A 359 -9.28 23.21 -9.46
N ILE A 360 -10.15 22.53 -10.19
CA ILE A 360 -10.31 21.08 -10.11
C ILE A 360 -9.05 20.35 -10.57
N TYR A 361 -8.31 20.92 -11.52
CA TYR A 361 -7.10 20.29 -12.06
C TYR A 361 -5.96 20.27 -11.07
N GLU A 362 -5.77 21.33 -10.27
CA GLU A 362 -4.80 21.42 -9.20
C GLU A 362 -5.10 20.39 -8.11
N SER A 363 -6.36 20.31 -7.70
CA SER A 363 -6.81 19.34 -6.71
C SER A 363 -6.60 17.90 -7.18
N LEU A 364 -7.03 17.56 -8.39
CA LEU A 364 -6.85 16.21 -8.95
C LEU A 364 -5.37 15.87 -9.18
N ALA A 365 -4.55 16.83 -9.60
CA ALA A 365 -3.12 16.64 -9.77
C ALA A 365 -2.43 16.31 -8.43
N PHE A 366 -2.80 17.03 -7.36
CA PHE A 366 -2.28 16.76 -6.02
C PHE A 366 -2.70 15.37 -5.50
N VAL A 367 -3.98 15.02 -5.63
CA VAL A 367 -4.49 13.70 -5.28
C VAL A 367 -3.76 12.60 -6.05
N GLY A 368 -3.67 12.77 -7.39
CA GLY A 368 -2.94 11.83 -8.26
C GLY A 368 -1.47 11.69 -7.88
N PHE A 369 -0.81 12.80 -7.51
CA PHE A 369 0.58 12.79 -7.07
C PHE A 369 0.78 11.98 -5.79
N LEU A 370 -0.10 12.11 -4.79
CA LEU A 370 -0.03 11.32 -3.55
C LEU A 370 -0.18 9.82 -3.81
N PHE A 371 -1.16 9.43 -4.63
CA PHE A 371 -1.32 8.02 -5.03
C PHE A 371 -0.15 7.50 -5.86
N TRP A 372 0.42 8.35 -6.73
CA TRP A 372 1.61 7.98 -7.50
C TRP A 372 2.81 7.72 -6.59
N VAL A 373 3.08 8.60 -5.61
CA VAL A 373 4.16 8.40 -4.63
C VAL A 373 3.97 7.09 -3.86
N GLY A 374 2.77 6.84 -3.31
CA GLY A 374 2.47 5.61 -2.58
C GLY A 374 2.67 4.36 -3.45
N SER A 375 2.10 4.35 -4.65
CA SER A 375 2.23 3.24 -5.60
C SER A 375 3.67 3.01 -6.05
N TYR A 376 4.44 4.09 -6.30
CA TYR A 376 5.85 4.01 -6.66
C TYR A 376 6.69 3.38 -5.55
N VAL A 377 6.46 3.79 -4.29
CA VAL A 377 7.16 3.22 -3.13
C VAL A 377 6.86 1.73 -3.00
N MET A 378 5.58 1.33 -3.07
CA MET A 378 5.18 -0.08 -3.04
C MET A 378 5.85 -0.88 -4.16
N SER A 379 5.85 -0.36 -5.39
CA SER A 379 6.49 -1.00 -6.55
C SER A 379 8.01 -1.16 -6.37
N ARG A 380 8.69 -0.13 -5.86
CA ARG A 380 10.15 -0.18 -5.61
C ARG A 380 10.52 -1.18 -4.53
N GLU A 381 9.74 -1.27 -3.46
CA GLU A 381 9.96 -2.27 -2.41
C GLU A 381 9.66 -3.69 -2.92
N SER A 382 8.64 -3.87 -3.78
CA SER A 382 8.38 -5.13 -4.49
C SER A 382 9.62 -5.61 -5.26
N GLN A 383 10.16 -4.76 -6.14
CA GLN A 383 11.35 -5.08 -6.95
C GLN A 383 12.57 -5.46 -6.08
N ARG A 384 12.72 -4.79 -4.92
CA ARG A 384 13.80 -5.14 -3.97
C ARG A 384 13.56 -6.50 -3.32
N LEU A 385 12.31 -6.80 -2.97
CA LEU A 385 11.94 -8.09 -2.40
C LEU A 385 12.12 -9.22 -3.41
N GLU A 386 11.70 -9.02 -4.65
CA GLU A 386 11.90 -9.97 -5.77
C GLU A 386 13.37 -10.32 -5.97
N LYS A 387 14.24 -9.29 -6.06
CA LYS A 387 15.69 -9.47 -6.17
C LYS A 387 16.28 -10.27 -5.01
N ARG A 388 15.81 -10.03 -3.77
CA ARG A 388 16.28 -10.76 -2.58
C ARG A 388 15.82 -12.21 -2.54
N LEU A 389 14.66 -12.48 -3.08
CA LEU A 389 14.08 -13.82 -3.14
C LEU A 389 14.53 -14.59 -4.38
N GLY A 390 15.23 -13.94 -5.32
CA GLY A 390 15.66 -14.55 -6.59
C GLY A 390 14.48 -14.91 -7.49
N VAL A 391 13.37 -14.15 -7.39
CA VAL A 391 12.21 -14.30 -8.26
C VAL A 391 12.44 -13.45 -9.52
N GLY A 392 12.17 -14.02 -10.71
CA GLY A 392 12.36 -13.27 -11.99
C GLY A 392 13.78 -13.27 -12.55
N LEU A 393 14.74 -13.92 -11.92
CA LEU A 393 16.09 -14.14 -12.44
C LEU A 393 16.14 -15.45 -13.27
N ARG A 394 15.35 -15.53 -14.35
CA ARG A 394 15.46 -16.55 -15.38
C ARG A 394 15.77 -15.90 -16.73
#